data_a302298fc4d0f89e4cde1d102ac194c5
#
_entry.id   a302298fc4d0f89e4cde1d102ac194c5
#
_cell.length_a   1.000
_cell.length_b   1.000
_cell.length_c   1.000
_cell.angle_alpha   90.00
_cell.angle_beta   90.00
_cell.angle_gamma   90.00
#
_symmetry.space_group_name_H-M   'P 1'
#
loop_
_entity.id
_entity.type
_entity.pdbx_description
1 polymer ?
#
loop_
_entity_poly.entity_id
_entity_poly.type
_entity_poly.pdbx_seq_one_letter_code
_entity_poly.pdbx_strand_id
1 'polypeptide(L)'
;MVIGSGPCGLFAALTLAQMCFRPIVLERGKRVRERTVDTFGFWRQGVLDPESNVQFGEGGAGTFSDGKLYSQVRDPRHLGRKVLSELVTAGAPEEILWIH
;
A
#
# COMPACT_ATOMS: atom_id res chain seq x y z
N MET A 1 -6.91 9.48 13.91
CA MET A 1 -5.49 9.19 13.62
C MET A 1 -5.36 7.77 13.09
N VAL A 2 -4.60 7.60 12.02
CA VAL A 2 -4.33 6.29 11.41
C VAL A 2 -2.83 5.99 11.58
N ILE A 3 -2.50 4.86 12.17
CA ILE A 3 -1.12 4.46 12.41
C ILE A 3 -0.69 3.47 11.33
N GLY A 4 0.27 3.87 10.53
CA GLY A 4 0.81 3.12 9.41
C GLY A 4 0.19 3.47 8.08
N SER A 5 1.00 3.49 7.03
CA SER A 5 0.57 3.74 5.64
C SER A 5 0.80 2.52 4.74
N GLY A 6 0.65 1.33 5.29
CA GLY A 6 0.46 0.13 4.51
C GLY A 6 -0.95 0.09 3.90
N PRO A 7 -1.32 -0.98 3.17
CA PRO A 7 -2.63 -1.04 2.50
C PRO A 7 -3.81 -0.78 3.41
N CYS A 8 -3.82 -1.37 4.60
CA CYS A 8 -4.89 -1.17 5.58
C CYS A 8 -5.01 0.31 5.99
N GLY A 9 -3.90 0.93 6.37
CA GLY A 9 -3.89 2.33 6.81
C GLY A 9 -4.27 3.29 5.70
N LEU A 10 -3.78 3.06 4.48
CA LEU A 10 -4.13 3.89 3.33
C LEU A 10 -5.63 3.83 3.01
N PHE A 11 -6.23 2.64 2.99
CA PHE A 11 -7.66 2.51 2.73
C PHE A 11 -8.52 2.99 3.90
N ALA A 12 -8.06 2.85 5.14
CA ALA A 12 -8.73 3.45 6.30
C ALA A 12 -8.76 4.98 6.17
N ALA A 13 -7.63 5.59 5.83
CA ALA A 13 -7.54 7.04 5.65
C ALA A 13 -8.41 7.52 4.47
N LEU A 14 -8.38 6.80 3.34
CA LEU A 14 -9.20 7.12 2.18
C LEU A 14 -10.69 7.07 2.52
N THR A 15 -11.13 6.00 3.17
CA THR A 15 -12.52 5.82 3.56
C THR A 15 -12.98 6.92 4.54
N LEU A 16 -12.14 7.25 5.53
CA LEU A 16 -12.45 8.34 6.46
C LEU A 16 -12.56 9.69 5.72
N ALA A 17 -11.66 9.96 4.78
CA ALA A 17 -11.71 11.17 3.98
C ALA A 17 -13.00 11.24 3.13
N GLN A 18 -13.40 10.12 2.53
CA GLN A 18 -14.64 10.01 1.77
C GLN A 18 -15.90 10.22 2.64
N MET A 19 -15.78 9.95 3.95
CA MET A 19 -16.83 10.21 4.94
C MET A 19 -16.73 11.62 5.52
N CYS A 20 -15.95 12.50 4.92
CA CYS A 20 -15.76 13.90 5.34
C CYS A 20 -15.00 14.08 6.65
N PHE A 21 -14.29 13.06 7.12
CA PHE A 21 -13.34 13.22 8.21
C PHE A 21 -12.01 13.75 7.68
N ARG A 22 -11.17 14.23 8.58
CA ARG A 22 -9.81 14.68 8.26
C ARG A 22 -8.81 13.76 8.96
N PRO A 23 -8.49 12.60 8.36
CA PRO A 23 -7.56 11.67 8.99
C PRO A 23 -6.13 12.22 8.98
N ILE A 24 -5.42 11.93 10.06
CA ILE A 24 -3.97 12.13 10.14
C ILE A 24 -3.34 10.74 10.09
N VAL A 25 -2.45 10.52 9.11
CA VAL A 25 -1.75 9.25 8.92
C VAL A 25 -0.33 9.40 9.41
N LEU A 26 0.08 8.51 10.32
CA LEU A 26 1.44 8.47 10.84
C LEU A 26 2.14 7.24 10.27
N GLU A 27 3.24 7.47 9.57
CA GLU A 27 4.09 6.39 9.03
C GLU A 27 5.51 6.54 9.58
N ARG A 28 6.00 5.49 10.23
CA ARG A 28 7.33 5.48 10.83
C ARG A 28 8.45 5.35 9.79
N GLY A 29 8.18 4.64 8.71
CA GLY A 29 9.15 4.40 7.65
C GLY A 29 9.28 5.58 6.69
N LYS A 30 10.11 5.38 5.67
CA LYS A 30 10.40 6.41 4.67
C LYS A 30 9.39 6.41 3.51
N ARG A 31 9.40 7.48 2.71
CA ARG A 31 8.63 7.58 1.49
C ARG A 31 9.13 6.59 0.44
N VAL A 32 8.29 6.28 -0.54
CA VAL A 32 8.58 5.27 -1.58
C VAL A 32 9.92 5.52 -2.26
N ARG A 33 10.23 6.77 -2.64
CA ARG A 33 11.49 7.08 -3.32
C ARG A 33 12.71 6.74 -2.47
N GLU A 34 12.67 7.09 -1.20
CA GLU A 34 13.76 6.80 -0.25
C GLU A 34 13.85 5.30 0.05
N ARG A 35 12.70 4.61 0.16
CA ARG A 35 12.65 3.16 0.30
C ARG A 35 13.27 2.44 -0.90
N THR A 36 13.05 2.96 -2.09
CA THR A 36 13.63 2.39 -3.32
C THR A 36 15.15 2.40 -3.23
N VAL A 37 15.74 3.51 -2.80
CA VAL A 37 17.19 3.61 -2.59
C VAL A 37 17.66 2.59 -1.56
N ASP A 38 17.00 2.50 -0.43
CA ASP A 38 17.38 1.58 0.67
C ASP A 38 17.20 0.12 0.27
N THR A 39 16.13 -0.21 -0.47
CA THR A 39 15.84 -1.57 -0.93
C THR A 39 16.87 -2.04 -1.94
N PHE A 40 17.17 -1.23 -2.95
CA PHE A 40 18.20 -1.56 -3.93
C PHE A 40 19.59 -1.57 -3.32
N GLY A 41 19.86 -0.71 -2.34
CA GLY A 41 21.09 -0.73 -1.56
C GLY A 41 21.27 -2.05 -0.81
N PHE A 42 20.19 -2.59 -0.22
CA PHE A 42 20.22 -3.91 0.42
C PHE A 42 20.53 -5.02 -0.59
N TRP A 43 19.87 -5.02 -1.74
CA TRP A 43 20.08 -6.06 -2.77
C TRP A 43 21.48 -6.00 -3.38
N ARG A 44 22.09 -4.81 -3.49
CA ARG A 44 23.41 -4.62 -4.07
C ARG A 44 24.56 -4.79 -3.08
N GLN A 45 24.38 -4.32 -1.85
CA GLN A 45 25.44 -4.18 -0.86
C GLN A 45 25.22 -5.00 0.40
N GLY A 46 24.03 -5.59 0.57
CA GLY A 46 23.68 -6.38 1.75
C GLY A 46 23.46 -5.56 3.02
N VAL A 47 23.28 -4.24 2.90
CA VAL A 47 23.02 -3.36 4.06
C VAL A 47 21.52 -3.20 4.24
N LEU A 48 21.00 -3.78 5.33
CA LEU A 48 19.57 -3.70 5.67
C LEU A 48 19.30 -2.55 6.63
N ASP A 49 18.37 -1.66 6.27
CA ASP A 49 17.78 -0.72 7.20
C ASP A 49 16.49 -1.34 7.78
N PRO A 50 16.43 -1.62 9.09
CA PRO A 50 15.25 -2.25 9.70
C PRO A 50 13.96 -1.42 9.59
N GLU A 51 14.06 -0.10 9.39
CA GLU A 51 12.91 0.80 9.30
C GLU A 51 12.56 1.18 7.85
N SER A 52 13.42 0.84 6.88
CA SER A 52 13.22 1.18 5.48
C SER A 52 13.75 0.06 4.57
N ASN A 53 12.83 -0.73 4.02
CA ASN A 53 13.17 -1.89 3.20
C ASN A 53 11.93 -2.36 2.43
N VAL A 54 11.96 -3.58 1.87
CA VAL A 54 10.83 -4.15 1.11
C VAL A 54 9.55 -4.25 1.96
N GLN A 55 9.68 -4.45 3.27
CA GLN A 55 8.52 -4.66 4.14
C GLN A 55 7.96 -3.37 4.73
N PHE A 56 8.82 -2.44 5.09
CA PHE A 56 8.44 -1.28 5.92
C PHE A 56 8.61 0.04 5.18
N GLY A 57 7.72 0.98 5.48
CA GLY A 57 7.66 2.31 4.90
C GLY A 57 6.36 2.57 4.15
N GLU A 58 6.28 3.69 3.47
CA GLU A 58 5.10 4.13 2.72
C GLU A 58 4.64 3.06 1.73
N GLY A 59 3.35 2.72 1.78
CA GLY A 59 2.76 1.70 0.93
C GLY A 59 2.88 0.27 1.46
N GLY A 60 3.68 0.04 2.50
CA GLY A 60 3.87 -1.27 3.11
C GLY A 60 4.62 -2.25 2.22
N ALA A 61 4.44 -3.55 2.48
CA ALA A 61 5.16 -4.62 1.76
C ALA A 61 4.75 -4.73 0.29
N GLY A 62 3.56 -4.29 -0.08
CA GLY A 62 3.05 -4.36 -1.45
C GLY A 62 3.70 -3.39 -2.42
N THR A 63 4.40 -2.38 -1.94
CA THR A 63 5.00 -1.32 -2.78
C THR A 63 5.94 -1.86 -3.86
N PHE A 64 6.70 -2.90 -3.55
CA PHE A 64 7.67 -3.51 -4.45
C PHE A 64 7.21 -4.86 -5.01
N SER A 65 5.91 -5.17 -4.92
CA SER A 65 5.35 -6.39 -5.50
C SER A 65 5.20 -6.26 -7.02
N ASP A 66 4.89 -7.38 -7.66
CA ASP A 66 4.58 -7.42 -9.10
C ASP A 66 3.14 -6.96 -9.43
N GLY A 67 2.42 -6.45 -8.43
CA GLY A 67 1.05 -5.96 -8.61
C GLY A 67 -0.04 -7.01 -8.52
N LYS A 68 0.29 -8.26 -8.24
CA LYS A 68 -0.72 -9.29 -8.02
C LYS A 68 -1.40 -9.10 -6.67
N LEU A 69 -2.70 -8.87 -6.71
CA LEU A 69 -3.51 -8.72 -5.51
C LEU A 69 -4.39 -9.96 -5.36
N TYR A 70 -4.10 -10.72 -4.31
CA TYR A 70 -4.83 -11.96 -4.03
C TYR A 70 -5.16 -12.04 -2.55
N SER A 71 -6.37 -12.49 -2.23
CA SER A 71 -6.81 -12.70 -0.86
C SER A 71 -7.67 -13.93 -0.78
N GLN A 72 -7.46 -14.73 0.27
CA GLN A 72 -8.30 -15.87 0.61
C GLN A 72 -9.41 -15.52 1.59
N VAL A 73 -9.49 -14.25 1.99
CA VAL A 73 -10.51 -13.78 2.91
C VAL A 73 -11.88 -13.79 2.22
N ARG A 74 -12.89 -14.31 2.90
CA ARG A 74 -14.27 -14.21 2.40
C ARG A 74 -14.69 -12.75 2.36
N ASP A 75 -15.27 -12.37 1.24
CA ASP A 75 -15.71 -10.99 1.01
C ASP A 75 -17.21 -10.97 0.64
N PRO A 76 -18.12 -11.26 1.60
CA PRO A 76 -19.54 -11.34 1.31
C PRO A 76 -20.16 -10.01 0.87
N ARG A 77 -19.50 -8.89 1.19
CA ARG A 77 -19.96 -7.55 0.82
C ARG A 77 -19.27 -7.03 -0.45
N HIS A 78 -18.44 -7.81 -1.07
CA HIS A 78 -17.70 -7.46 -2.30
C HIS A 78 -16.87 -6.16 -2.15
N LEU A 79 -16.28 -5.95 -1.00
CA LEU A 79 -15.47 -4.75 -0.71
C LEU A 79 -14.16 -4.73 -1.49
N GLY A 80 -13.66 -5.90 -1.91
CA GLY A 80 -12.49 -6.01 -2.77
C GLY A 80 -12.68 -5.27 -4.10
N ARG A 81 -13.89 -5.25 -4.63
CA ARG A 81 -14.20 -4.48 -5.84
C ARG A 81 -14.00 -2.99 -5.66
N LYS A 82 -14.41 -2.46 -4.50
CA LYS A 82 -14.16 -1.06 -4.15
C LYS A 82 -12.66 -0.77 -4.11
N VAL A 83 -11.89 -1.65 -3.49
CA VAL A 83 -10.42 -1.50 -3.40
C VAL A 83 -9.81 -1.40 -4.80
N LEU A 84 -10.14 -2.34 -5.69
CA LEU A 84 -9.60 -2.35 -7.04
C LEU A 84 -10.03 -1.10 -7.83
N SER A 85 -11.29 -0.67 -7.68
CA SER A 85 -11.80 0.53 -8.35
C SER A 85 -11.07 1.79 -7.88
N GLU A 86 -10.79 1.91 -6.59
CA GLU A 86 -10.02 3.04 -6.06
C GLU A 86 -8.58 3.05 -6.58
N LEU A 87 -7.96 1.88 -6.71
CA LEU A 87 -6.62 1.78 -7.29
C LEU A 87 -6.61 2.24 -8.75
N VAL A 88 -7.62 1.86 -9.54
CA VAL A 88 -7.75 2.32 -10.93
C VAL A 88 -7.94 3.83 -10.98
N THR A 89 -8.79 4.38 -10.11
CA THR A 89 -8.98 5.84 -10.01
C THR A 89 -7.66 6.55 -9.69
N ALA A 90 -6.79 5.92 -8.91
CA ALA A 90 -5.48 6.46 -8.56
C ALA A 90 -4.41 6.24 -9.64
N GLY A 91 -4.73 5.54 -10.74
CA GLY A 91 -3.83 5.37 -11.88
C GLY A 91 -3.39 3.94 -12.16
N ALA A 92 -3.90 2.94 -11.47
CA ALA A 92 -3.61 1.56 -11.77
C ALA A 92 -4.22 1.15 -13.11
N PRO A 93 -3.64 0.15 -13.83
CA PRO A 93 -4.22 -0.34 -15.07
C PRO A 93 -5.63 -0.88 -14.86
N GLU A 94 -6.54 -0.56 -15.77
CA GLU A 94 -7.94 -0.94 -15.68
C GLU A 94 -8.14 -2.46 -15.69
N GLU A 95 -7.21 -3.19 -16.28
CA GLU A 95 -7.23 -4.64 -16.36
C GLU A 95 -7.30 -5.34 -15.01
N ILE A 96 -6.85 -4.70 -13.94
CA ILE A 96 -6.91 -5.29 -12.59
C ILE A 96 -8.35 -5.55 -12.13
N LEU A 97 -9.34 -4.92 -12.77
CA LEU A 97 -10.75 -5.11 -12.42
C LEU A 97 -11.28 -6.48 -12.83
N TRP A 98 -10.65 -7.13 -13.82
CA TRP A 98 -11.12 -8.41 -14.35
C TRP A 98 -10.04 -9.48 -14.54
N ILE A 99 -8.77 -9.17 -14.33
CA ILE A 99 -7.69 -10.16 -14.31
C ILE A 99 -7.41 -10.53 -12.85
N HIS A 100 -7.61 -11.79 -12.52
CA HIS A 100 -7.39 -12.31 -11.17
C HIS A 100 -6.37 -13.43 -11.16
#